data_8f9e64a151e6f821370e91a0fac0b8dd
#
_entry.id   8f9e64a151e6f821370e91a0fac0b8dd
#
_cell.length_a   1.000
_cell.length_b   1.000
_cell.length_c   1.000
_cell.angle_alpha   90.00
_cell.angle_beta   90.00
_cell.angle_gamma   90.00
#
_symmetry.space_group_name_H-M   'P 1'
#
loop_
_entity.id
_entity.type
_entity.pdbx_description
1 polymer ?
#
loop_
_entity_poly.entity_id
_entity_poly.type
_entity_poly.pdbx_seq_one_letter_code
_entity_poly.pdbx_strand_id
1 'polypeptide(L)'
;AKNIGRYIVHFKKGNERLHLDNSHDELDWLLLNAGRLILFYDPKQIVCPSDISQTKFDGRLKDRKRGIRPVELKEQMRIHAGSQYVPYIYDILFQRNNISKKFVNYDFKLFSSFQDMWNTLEEKEAAVKLCRFCSGYGWPWVSKEDSKKPDIQLEGREIWLNRQTDGWLQNPEAKLEMGSIYSLAGLDINYAAVIIGPDLIYDIKDQKI
;
A
#
# COMPACT_ATOMS: atom_id res chain seq x y z
N ALA A 1 -16.72 -7.36 -4.99
CA ALA A 1 -17.16 -6.87 -6.28
C ALA A 1 -16.39 -5.61 -6.61
N LYS A 2 -15.75 -5.58 -7.77
CA LYS A 2 -15.07 -4.40 -8.25
C LYS A 2 -15.99 -3.22 -8.25
N ASN A 3 -15.59 -2.17 -7.59
CA ASN A 3 -16.25 -0.94 -7.89
C ASN A 3 -15.49 -0.21 -9.00
N ILE A 4 -16.04 -0.25 -10.04
CA ILE A 4 -15.65 -0.25 -11.21
C ILE A 4 -16.20 0.77 -12.17
N GLY A 5 -16.91 1.76 -11.72
CA GLY A 5 -17.42 2.81 -12.58
C GLY A 5 -16.35 3.33 -13.56
N ARG A 6 -15.17 3.62 -13.07
CA ARG A 6 -14.07 4.16 -13.89
C ARG A 6 -13.29 3.08 -14.64
N TYR A 7 -13.12 1.92 -14.05
CA TYR A 7 -12.37 0.81 -14.63
C TYR A 7 -13.19 -0.06 -15.59
N ILE A 8 -14.51 -0.16 -15.40
CA ILE A 8 -15.41 -0.89 -16.32
C ILE A 8 -15.26 -0.41 -17.75
N VAL A 9 -15.23 0.91 -17.98
CA VAL A 9 -15.11 1.44 -19.35
C VAL A 9 -13.79 1.04 -20.00
N HIS A 10 -12.72 0.98 -19.20
CA HIS A 10 -11.39 0.59 -19.70
C HIS A 10 -11.34 -0.91 -20.01
N PHE A 11 -11.81 -1.73 -19.11
CA PHE A 11 -11.89 -3.19 -19.31
C PHE A 11 -12.86 -3.57 -20.44
N LYS A 12 -13.97 -2.88 -20.57
CA LYS A 12 -14.93 -3.11 -21.64
C LYS A 12 -14.27 -3.00 -23.01
N LYS A 13 -13.55 -1.93 -23.27
CA LYS A 13 -12.82 -1.75 -24.56
C LYS A 13 -11.75 -2.81 -24.78
N GLY A 14 -11.05 -3.25 -23.75
CA GLY A 14 -10.09 -4.33 -23.82
C GLY A 14 -10.76 -5.67 -24.14
N ASN A 15 -11.84 -5.98 -23.47
CA ASN A 15 -12.63 -7.20 -23.70
C ASN A 15 -13.22 -7.23 -25.11
N GLU A 16 -13.80 -6.14 -25.59
CA GLU A 16 -14.33 -6.02 -26.95
C GLU A 16 -13.24 -6.31 -28.00
N ARG A 17 -12.03 -5.78 -27.83
CA ARG A 17 -10.89 -6.04 -28.73
C ARG A 17 -10.46 -7.51 -28.76
N LEU A 18 -10.61 -8.19 -27.63
CA LEU A 18 -10.22 -9.59 -27.47
C LEU A 18 -11.40 -10.56 -27.66
N HIS A 19 -12.56 -10.06 -28.09
CA HIS A 19 -13.81 -10.83 -28.24
C HIS A 19 -14.21 -11.55 -26.95
N LEU A 20 -14.02 -10.87 -25.80
CA LEU A 20 -14.37 -11.35 -24.47
C LEU A 20 -15.60 -10.62 -23.95
N ASP A 21 -16.35 -11.26 -23.07
CA ASP A 21 -17.45 -10.62 -22.36
C ASP A 21 -16.95 -9.79 -21.15
N ASN A 22 -17.88 -9.08 -20.51
CA ASN A 22 -17.56 -8.17 -19.40
C ASN A 22 -17.18 -8.88 -18.07
N SER A 23 -17.16 -10.21 -18.03
CA SER A 23 -16.72 -10.98 -16.86
C SER A 23 -15.19 -11.18 -16.81
N HIS A 24 -14.52 -10.90 -17.91
CA HIS A 24 -13.07 -11.07 -18.05
C HIS A 24 -12.29 -9.85 -17.55
N ASP A 25 -11.11 -10.09 -17.05
CA ASP A 25 -10.21 -9.10 -16.46
C ASP A 25 -8.79 -9.16 -17.07
N GLU A 26 -7.88 -8.36 -16.55
CA GLU A 26 -6.48 -8.28 -17.03
C GLU A 26 -5.76 -9.62 -16.97
N LEU A 27 -6.05 -10.45 -15.97
CA LEU A 27 -5.44 -11.77 -15.87
C LEU A 27 -5.86 -12.66 -17.06
N ASP A 28 -7.12 -12.59 -17.47
CA ASP A 28 -7.61 -13.30 -18.64
C ASP A 28 -6.90 -12.83 -19.91
N TRP A 29 -6.70 -11.52 -20.06
CA TRP A 29 -5.98 -10.97 -21.20
C TRP A 29 -4.55 -11.49 -21.29
N LEU A 30 -3.84 -11.48 -20.15
CA LEU A 30 -2.48 -12.00 -20.09
C LEU A 30 -2.43 -13.49 -20.44
N LEU A 31 -3.34 -14.25 -19.87
CA LEU A 31 -3.41 -15.68 -20.09
C LEU A 31 -3.80 -16.06 -21.53
N LEU A 32 -4.55 -15.24 -22.23
CA LEU A 32 -4.92 -15.46 -23.63
C LEU A 32 -3.78 -15.14 -24.59
N ASN A 33 -3.03 -14.08 -24.33
CA ASN A 33 -2.06 -13.55 -25.29
C ASN A 33 -0.64 -14.05 -25.04
N ALA A 34 -0.31 -14.55 -23.83
CA ALA A 34 1.03 -14.96 -23.50
C ALA A 34 1.25 -16.46 -23.74
N GLY A 35 2.28 -16.80 -24.53
CA GLY A 35 2.74 -18.18 -24.68
C GLY A 35 3.44 -18.71 -23.42
N ARG A 36 4.15 -17.83 -22.71
CA ARG A 36 4.78 -18.07 -21.40
C ARG A 36 4.50 -16.88 -20.52
N LEU A 37 4.15 -17.12 -19.25
CA LEU A 37 3.76 -16.07 -18.31
C LEU A 37 4.39 -16.34 -16.96
N ILE A 38 4.97 -15.32 -16.36
CA ILE A 38 5.40 -15.30 -14.96
C ILE A 38 4.50 -14.29 -14.25
N LEU A 39 3.80 -14.72 -13.22
CA LEU A 39 2.91 -13.87 -12.41
C LEU A 39 3.47 -13.76 -11.01
N PHE A 40 3.53 -12.53 -10.52
CA PHE A 40 3.78 -12.23 -9.12
C PHE A 40 2.46 -11.85 -8.46
N TYR A 41 2.13 -12.52 -7.37
CA TYR A 41 0.89 -12.30 -6.66
C TYR A 41 1.13 -12.37 -5.15
N ASP A 42 0.68 -11.36 -4.42
CA ASP A 42 0.70 -11.35 -2.96
C ASP A 42 -0.71 -11.08 -2.43
N PRO A 43 -1.38 -12.08 -1.85
CA PRO A 43 -2.74 -11.92 -1.32
C PRO A 43 -2.82 -10.97 -0.13
N LYS A 44 -1.69 -10.62 0.49
CA LYS A 44 -1.62 -9.69 1.62
C LYS A 44 -1.48 -8.22 1.16
N GLN A 45 -1.23 -7.99 -0.11
CA GLN A 45 -1.12 -6.64 -0.70
C GLN A 45 -2.37 -6.26 -1.52
N ILE A 46 -3.51 -6.82 -1.17
CA ILE A 46 -4.81 -6.41 -1.75
C ILE A 46 -5.20 -5.09 -1.10
N VAL A 47 -5.17 -4.01 -1.87
CA VAL A 47 -5.42 -2.64 -1.38
C VAL A 47 -6.72 -2.04 -1.93
N CYS A 48 -7.28 -2.62 -2.99
CA CYS A 48 -8.53 -2.17 -3.59
C CYS A 48 -9.59 -3.28 -3.58
N PRO A 49 -10.86 -2.93 -3.39
CA PRO A 49 -11.96 -3.90 -3.56
C PRO A 49 -12.02 -4.51 -4.97
N SER A 50 -11.35 -3.86 -5.93
CA SER A 50 -11.26 -4.33 -7.31
C SER A 50 -10.15 -5.34 -7.54
N ASP A 51 -9.22 -5.50 -6.61
CA ASP A 51 -8.10 -6.42 -6.77
C ASP A 51 -8.60 -7.88 -6.73
N ILE A 52 -7.89 -8.73 -7.46
CA ILE A 52 -8.26 -10.13 -7.53
C ILE A 52 -8.02 -10.82 -6.19
N SER A 53 -9.05 -11.46 -5.62
CA SER A 53 -8.89 -12.26 -4.40
C SER A 53 -8.12 -13.54 -4.68
N GLN A 54 -7.44 -14.09 -3.66
CA GLN A 54 -6.70 -15.34 -3.76
C GLN A 54 -7.55 -16.47 -4.33
N THR A 55 -8.77 -16.64 -3.85
CA THR A 55 -9.69 -17.69 -4.33
C THR A 55 -9.98 -17.57 -5.83
N LYS A 56 -10.19 -16.34 -6.32
CA LYS A 56 -10.41 -16.09 -7.74
C LYS A 56 -9.14 -16.31 -8.56
N PHE A 57 -7.99 -15.86 -8.06
CA PHE A 57 -6.69 -16.05 -8.70
C PHE A 57 -6.39 -17.55 -8.87
N ASP A 58 -6.50 -18.31 -7.79
CA ASP A 58 -6.26 -19.76 -7.79
C ASP A 58 -7.27 -20.49 -8.69
N GLY A 59 -8.55 -20.09 -8.67
CA GLY A 59 -9.58 -20.65 -9.55
C GLY A 59 -9.24 -20.44 -11.03
N ARG A 60 -8.84 -19.23 -11.42
CA ARG A 60 -8.45 -18.90 -12.80
C ARG A 60 -7.24 -19.71 -13.28
N LEU A 61 -6.33 -20.04 -12.39
CA LEU A 61 -5.16 -20.85 -12.73
C LEU A 61 -5.50 -22.34 -12.83
N LYS A 62 -6.38 -22.86 -11.97
CA LYS A 62 -6.79 -24.27 -11.98
C LYS A 62 -7.57 -24.66 -13.25
N ASP A 63 -8.39 -23.77 -13.76
CA ASP A 63 -9.20 -24.03 -14.97
C ASP A 63 -8.40 -24.17 -16.26
N ARG A 64 -7.09 -23.97 -16.19
CA ARG A 64 -6.24 -24.02 -17.38
C ARG A 64 -5.37 -25.28 -17.37
N LYS A 65 -5.46 -26.07 -18.43
CA LYS A 65 -4.66 -27.29 -18.73
C LYS A 65 -3.16 -27.00 -18.95
N ARG A 66 -2.65 -25.83 -18.58
CA ARG A 66 -1.24 -25.45 -18.70
C ARG A 66 -0.50 -25.87 -17.44
N GLY A 67 0.68 -26.44 -17.59
CA GLY A 67 1.54 -26.81 -16.46
C GLY A 67 1.96 -25.56 -15.68
N ILE A 68 1.32 -25.33 -14.54
CA ILE A 68 1.63 -24.21 -13.65
C ILE A 68 2.64 -24.71 -12.62
N ARG A 69 3.70 -23.92 -12.43
CA ARG A 69 4.71 -24.17 -11.40
C ARG A 69 4.63 -23.04 -10.36
N PRO A 70 3.91 -23.22 -9.26
CA PRO A 70 3.89 -22.23 -8.18
C PRO A 70 5.25 -22.23 -7.48
N VAL A 71 5.76 -21.03 -7.23
CA VAL A 71 6.96 -20.79 -6.41
C VAL A 71 6.55 -19.81 -5.32
N GLU A 72 6.68 -20.22 -4.08
CA GLU A 72 6.40 -19.36 -2.94
C GLU A 72 7.67 -18.64 -2.50
N LEU A 73 7.66 -17.32 -2.53
CA LEU A 73 8.71 -16.48 -1.96
C LEU A 73 8.41 -16.27 -0.46
N LYS A 74 9.21 -16.88 0.40
CA LYS A 74 8.96 -16.88 1.85
C LYS A 74 9.73 -15.81 2.61
N GLU A 75 10.84 -15.35 2.03
CA GLU A 75 11.71 -14.41 2.70
C GLU A 75 11.34 -12.97 2.40
N GLN A 76 11.23 -12.18 3.48
CA GLN A 76 11.09 -10.74 3.41
C GLN A 76 12.50 -10.12 3.35
N MET A 77 12.86 -9.53 2.19
CA MET A 77 14.20 -8.99 1.94
C MET A 77 14.26 -7.46 1.94
N ARG A 78 13.11 -6.78 1.86
CA ARG A 78 13.07 -5.31 1.76
C ARG A 78 13.24 -4.63 3.10
N ILE A 79 12.70 -5.20 4.18
CA ILE A 79 12.73 -4.62 5.52
C ILE A 79 13.91 -5.20 6.29
N HIS A 80 14.85 -4.35 6.72
CA HIS A 80 16.05 -4.75 7.45
C HIS A 80 15.77 -5.41 8.80
N ALA A 81 14.58 -5.27 9.36
CA ALA A 81 14.13 -6.00 10.55
C ALA A 81 13.98 -7.53 10.33
N GLY A 82 14.07 -8.00 9.09
CA GLY A 82 14.02 -9.40 8.73
C GLY A 82 12.61 -10.02 8.77
N SER A 83 12.55 -11.34 8.71
CA SER A 83 11.30 -12.10 8.56
C SER A 83 10.32 -11.94 9.73
N GLN A 84 10.79 -11.50 10.89
CA GLN A 84 9.97 -11.33 12.10
C GLN A 84 9.17 -10.02 12.15
N TYR A 85 9.45 -9.07 11.24
CA TYR A 85 8.78 -7.77 11.25
C TYR A 85 7.30 -7.88 10.86
N VAL A 86 7.02 -8.52 9.74
CA VAL A 86 5.63 -8.66 9.25
C VAL A 86 4.75 -9.40 10.25
N PRO A 87 5.14 -10.57 10.82
CA PRO A 87 4.39 -11.20 11.90
C PRO A 87 4.16 -10.28 13.09
N TYR A 88 5.16 -9.51 13.51
CA TYR A 88 5.03 -8.57 14.63
C TYR A 88 3.99 -7.47 14.37
N ILE A 89 3.97 -6.89 13.15
CA ILE A 89 2.95 -5.90 12.79
C ILE A 89 1.55 -6.53 12.80
N TYR A 90 1.40 -7.76 12.31
CA TYR A 90 0.12 -8.47 12.40
C TYR A 90 -0.29 -8.75 13.84
N ASP A 91 0.65 -9.10 14.71
CA ASP A 91 0.37 -9.31 16.13
C ASP A 91 -0.14 -8.03 16.79
N ILE A 92 0.41 -6.86 16.46
CA ILE A 92 -0.08 -5.56 16.92
C ILE A 92 -1.49 -5.29 16.38
N LEU A 93 -1.69 -5.38 15.07
CA LEU A 93 -2.95 -5.03 14.43
C LEU A 93 -4.09 -5.95 14.85
N PHE A 94 -3.83 -7.22 15.07
CA PHE A 94 -4.84 -8.20 15.48
C PHE A 94 -4.76 -8.58 16.95
N GLN A 95 -3.96 -7.87 17.74
CA GLN A 95 -3.79 -8.02 19.19
C GLN A 95 -3.52 -9.47 19.65
N ARG A 96 -2.76 -10.18 18.87
CA ARG A 96 -2.42 -11.57 19.18
C ARG A 96 -1.41 -11.68 20.31
N ASN A 97 -0.53 -10.68 20.44
CA ASN A 97 0.51 -10.61 21.48
C ASN A 97 0.81 -9.15 21.85
N ASN A 98 0.83 -8.84 23.14
CA ASN A 98 1.15 -7.51 23.66
C ASN A 98 2.66 -7.35 23.99
N ILE A 99 3.52 -8.01 23.27
CA ILE A 99 4.96 -8.01 23.56
C ILE A 99 5.64 -6.94 22.72
N SER A 100 6.23 -5.95 23.38
CA SER A 100 7.13 -5.01 22.71
C SER A 100 8.35 -5.75 22.18
N LYS A 101 8.66 -5.57 20.90
CA LYS A 101 9.78 -6.20 20.23
C LYS A 101 10.77 -5.16 19.75
N LYS A 102 12.05 -5.38 20.05
CA LYS A 102 13.14 -4.62 19.46
C LYS A 102 13.76 -5.40 18.30
N PHE A 103 14.05 -4.71 17.21
CA PHE A 103 14.72 -5.29 16.05
C PHE A 103 16.19 -4.85 16.03
N VAL A 104 17.06 -5.75 15.62
CA VAL A 104 18.47 -5.43 15.42
C VAL A 104 18.59 -4.65 14.09
N ASN A 105 19.29 -3.53 14.10
CA ASN A 105 19.50 -2.68 12.92
C ASN A 105 18.22 -2.17 12.25
N TYR A 106 17.13 -2.00 13.02
CA TYR A 106 15.88 -1.45 12.53
C TYR A 106 15.20 -0.62 13.62
N ASP A 107 15.00 0.65 13.33
CA ASP A 107 14.28 1.57 14.22
C ASP A 107 12.79 1.43 14.02
N PHE A 108 12.07 0.97 15.05
CA PHE A 108 10.62 1.01 15.10
C PHE A 108 10.21 1.88 16.29
N LYS A 109 9.57 3.02 16.00
CA LYS A 109 9.19 4.01 17.00
C LYS A 109 7.71 4.34 16.89
N LEU A 110 7.08 4.55 18.03
CA LEU A 110 5.73 5.09 18.15
C LEU A 110 5.82 6.51 18.70
N PHE A 111 5.07 7.41 18.10
CA PHE A 111 4.99 8.80 18.50
C PHE A 111 3.56 9.12 18.92
N SER A 112 3.41 9.83 20.02
CA SER A 112 2.13 10.42 20.47
C SER A 112 1.94 11.84 19.96
N SER A 113 3.01 12.50 19.50
CA SER A 113 3.02 13.83 18.92
C SER A 113 3.41 13.75 17.44
N PHE A 114 2.63 14.38 16.59
CA PHE A 114 2.94 14.52 15.18
C PHE A 114 4.18 15.41 14.97
N GLN A 115 4.31 16.47 15.79
CA GLN A 115 5.47 17.36 15.69
C GLN A 115 6.79 16.65 15.98
N ASP A 116 6.83 15.75 16.97
CA ASP A 116 8.04 14.97 17.30
C ASP A 116 8.39 13.98 16.18
N MET A 117 7.38 13.33 15.62
CA MET A 117 7.56 12.45 14.46
C MET A 117 8.06 13.23 13.24
N TRP A 118 7.50 14.42 13.00
CA TRP A 118 7.93 15.32 11.92
C TRP A 118 9.39 15.70 12.05
N ASN A 119 9.79 16.22 13.21
CA ASN A 119 11.17 16.63 13.47
C ASN A 119 12.15 15.47 13.30
N THR A 120 11.77 14.29 13.83
CA THR A 120 12.58 13.07 13.69
C THR A 120 12.76 12.69 12.21
N LEU A 121 11.68 12.77 11.41
CA LEU A 121 11.77 12.42 9.99
C LEU A 121 12.61 13.43 9.20
N GLU A 122 12.51 14.73 9.51
CA GLU A 122 13.35 15.77 8.90
C GLU A 122 14.85 15.55 9.20
N GLU A 123 15.19 15.20 10.43
CA GLU A 123 16.55 14.83 10.81
C GLU A 123 17.06 13.62 10.00
N LYS A 124 16.23 12.59 9.88
CA LYS A 124 16.56 11.40 9.09
C LYS A 124 16.69 11.73 7.60
N GLU A 125 15.78 12.54 7.04
CA GLU A 125 15.88 12.98 5.64
C GLU A 125 17.16 13.78 5.38
N ALA A 126 17.58 14.62 6.32
CA ALA A 126 18.83 15.36 6.20
C ALA A 126 20.04 14.41 6.20
N ALA A 127 20.04 13.38 7.05
CA ALA A 127 21.16 12.47 7.25
C ALA A 127 21.30 11.40 6.15
N VAL A 128 20.17 10.73 5.80
CA VAL A 128 20.22 9.51 4.96
C VAL A 128 19.36 9.58 3.70
N LYS A 129 18.55 10.63 3.53
CA LYS A 129 17.62 10.81 2.41
C LYS A 129 16.53 9.73 2.33
N LEU A 130 15.65 9.86 1.33
CA LEU A 130 14.58 8.91 1.02
C LEU A 130 13.71 8.59 2.25
N CYS A 131 13.33 9.62 3.01
CA CYS A 131 12.42 9.53 4.14
C CYS A 131 11.09 10.19 3.76
N ARG A 132 9.96 9.52 3.99
CA ARG A 132 8.65 10.01 3.54
C ARG A 132 7.56 9.81 4.59
N PHE A 133 6.63 10.77 4.62
CA PHE A 133 5.36 10.61 5.32
C PHE A 133 4.38 9.81 4.47
N CYS A 134 3.57 8.99 5.11
CA CYS A 134 2.52 8.24 4.46
C CYS A 134 1.32 7.99 5.37
N SER A 135 0.16 7.86 4.75
CA SER A 135 -1.08 7.54 5.45
C SER A 135 -2.02 6.71 4.58
N GLY A 136 -3.07 6.15 5.21
CA GLY A 136 -4.26 5.70 4.50
C GLY A 136 -5.10 6.88 3.98
N TYR A 137 -6.25 6.55 3.41
CA TYR A 137 -7.24 7.55 2.98
C TYR A 137 -8.26 7.86 4.09
N GLY A 138 -7.78 8.03 5.31
CA GLY A 138 -8.60 8.37 6.48
C GLY A 138 -9.12 9.81 6.47
N TRP A 139 -8.63 10.64 5.56
CA TRP A 139 -9.05 12.02 5.35
C TRP A 139 -9.61 12.23 3.94
N PRO A 140 -10.57 13.15 3.76
CA PRO A 140 -11.03 13.53 2.43
C PRO A 140 -9.88 14.12 1.60
N TRP A 141 -9.75 13.68 0.36
CA TRP A 141 -8.75 14.24 -0.55
C TRP A 141 -9.28 15.49 -1.23
N VAL A 142 -9.29 16.60 -0.49
CA VAL A 142 -9.84 17.91 -0.91
C VAL A 142 -8.93 18.58 -1.94
N SER A 143 -7.62 18.44 -1.79
CA SER A 143 -6.63 19.05 -2.69
C SER A 143 -6.71 18.54 -4.13
N LYS A 144 -7.38 17.43 -4.35
CA LYS A 144 -7.65 16.89 -5.70
C LYS A 144 -8.54 17.82 -6.52
N GLU A 145 -9.46 18.52 -5.85
CA GLU A 145 -10.39 19.47 -6.50
C GLU A 145 -9.89 20.92 -6.37
N ASP A 146 -9.28 21.25 -5.25
CA ASP A 146 -8.70 22.56 -4.97
C ASP A 146 -7.30 22.42 -4.36
N SER A 147 -6.29 22.51 -5.20
CA SER A 147 -4.88 22.33 -4.83
C SER A 147 -4.35 23.31 -3.77
N LYS A 148 -5.11 24.39 -3.47
CA LYS A 148 -4.75 25.35 -2.43
C LYS A 148 -5.18 24.92 -1.04
N LYS A 149 -6.13 23.97 -0.93
CA LYS A 149 -6.63 23.49 0.34
C LYS A 149 -5.85 22.28 0.83
N PRO A 150 -5.41 22.27 2.08
CA PRO A 150 -4.78 21.10 2.66
C PRO A 150 -5.82 19.99 2.90
N ASP A 151 -5.36 18.75 2.83
CA ASP A 151 -6.19 17.57 3.09
C ASP A 151 -6.20 17.20 4.57
N ILE A 152 -5.09 17.44 5.24
CA ILE A 152 -4.87 17.05 6.63
C ILE A 152 -4.36 18.26 7.41
N GLN A 153 -4.91 18.46 8.60
CA GLN A 153 -4.42 19.45 9.58
C GLN A 153 -4.09 18.72 10.87
N LEU A 154 -2.82 18.72 11.24
CA LEU A 154 -2.32 18.05 12.45
C LEU A 154 -1.36 18.98 13.19
N GLU A 155 -1.65 19.23 14.48
CA GLU A 155 -0.82 20.06 15.39
C GLU A 155 -0.35 21.37 14.74
N GLY A 156 -1.27 22.05 14.02
CA GLY A 156 -1.00 23.33 13.36
C GLY A 156 -0.29 23.26 12.01
N ARG A 157 0.00 22.07 11.51
CA ARG A 157 0.56 21.86 10.18
C ARG A 157 -0.50 21.52 9.14
N GLU A 158 -0.34 22.09 7.98
CA GLU A 158 -1.14 21.81 6.79
C GLU A 158 -0.41 20.85 5.87
N ILE A 159 -1.07 19.78 5.46
CA ILE A 159 -0.47 18.68 4.70
C ILE A 159 -1.36 18.32 3.53
N TRP A 160 -0.77 18.08 2.40
CA TRP A 160 -1.43 17.66 1.16
C TRP A 160 -1.19 16.18 0.89
N LEU A 161 -2.22 15.48 0.40
CA LEU A 161 -2.16 14.08 -0.02
C LEU A 161 -1.79 13.99 -1.50
N ASN A 162 -0.79 13.18 -1.83
CA ASN A 162 -0.44 12.81 -3.21
C ASN A 162 -0.40 13.99 -4.19
N ARG A 163 0.11 15.13 -3.79
CA ARG A 163 0.18 16.34 -4.62
C ARG A 163 1.08 16.12 -5.83
N GLN A 164 2.17 15.40 -5.62
CA GLN A 164 3.10 14.98 -6.66
C GLN A 164 2.91 13.49 -6.95
N THR A 165 2.61 13.14 -8.18
CA THR A 165 2.42 11.74 -8.60
C THR A 165 3.65 11.18 -9.29
N ASP A 166 4.37 12.00 -10.06
CA ASP A 166 5.54 11.58 -10.80
C ASP A 166 6.83 12.00 -10.06
N GLY A 167 7.74 11.05 -9.89
CA GLY A 167 9.02 11.31 -9.25
C GLY A 167 8.93 11.71 -7.77
N TRP A 168 7.85 11.31 -7.09
CA TRP A 168 7.58 11.70 -5.69
C TRP A 168 8.75 11.42 -4.75
N LEU A 169 9.44 10.30 -4.91
CA LEU A 169 10.56 9.94 -4.05
C LEU A 169 11.79 10.83 -4.30
N GLN A 170 12.03 11.23 -5.55
CA GLN A 170 13.19 12.02 -5.97
C GLN A 170 12.97 13.53 -5.81
N ASN A 171 11.72 13.97 -5.70
CA ASN A 171 11.39 15.38 -5.59
C ASN A 171 11.62 15.90 -4.16
N PRO A 172 12.55 16.84 -3.93
CA PRO A 172 12.79 17.41 -2.60
C PRO A 172 11.58 18.13 -2.00
N GLU A 173 10.69 18.68 -2.82
CA GLU A 173 9.49 19.36 -2.36
C GLU A 173 8.43 18.37 -1.86
N ALA A 174 8.37 17.16 -2.44
CA ALA A 174 7.45 16.12 -2.04
C ALA A 174 7.77 15.48 -0.68
N LYS A 175 8.91 15.80 -0.08
CA LYS A 175 9.27 15.29 1.25
C LYS A 175 8.31 15.73 2.35
N LEU A 176 7.63 16.86 2.16
CA LEU A 176 6.64 17.41 3.09
C LEU A 176 5.21 17.00 2.75
N GLU A 177 5.03 16.20 1.70
CA GLU A 177 3.73 15.70 1.30
C GLU A 177 3.46 14.31 1.88
N MET A 178 2.20 14.04 2.12
CA MET A 178 1.74 12.73 2.56
C MET A 178 1.53 11.82 1.35
N GLY A 179 2.33 10.76 1.23
CA GLY A 179 2.09 9.71 0.25
C GLY A 179 0.99 8.76 0.70
N SER A 180 0.30 8.17 -0.25
CA SER A 180 -0.60 7.06 0.01
C SER A 180 0.08 5.71 -0.19
N ILE A 181 -0.62 4.63 0.11
CA ILE A 181 -0.15 3.28 -0.20
C ILE A 181 0.21 3.11 -1.68
N TYR A 182 -0.46 3.81 -2.58
CA TYR A 182 -0.16 3.77 -4.02
C TYR A 182 1.15 4.48 -4.36
N SER A 183 1.47 5.56 -3.65
CA SER A 183 2.73 6.29 -3.83
C SER A 183 3.93 5.48 -3.33
N LEU A 184 3.73 4.63 -2.31
CA LEU A 184 4.77 3.81 -1.69
C LEU A 184 4.97 2.46 -2.35
N ALA A 185 3.95 1.95 -3.04
CA ALA A 185 4.00 0.61 -3.62
C ALA A 185 5.20 0.47 -4.59
N GLY A 186 6.08 -0.48 -4.30
CA GLY A 186 7.25 -0.75 -5.12
C GLY A 186 8.47 0.15 -4.86
N LEU A 187 8.38 1.10 -3.92
CA LEU A 187 9.51 1.96 -3.55
C LEU A 187 10.30 1.38 -2.37
N ASP A 188 11.62 1.61 -2.40
CA ASP A 188 12.49 1.42 -1.25
C ASP A 188 12.80 2.79 -0.63
N ILE A 189 12.47 2.95 0.64
CA ILE A 189 12.71 4.17 1.41
C ILE A 189 13.46 3.85 2.69
N ASN A 190 14.27 4.80 3.14
CA ASN A 190 15.09 4.60 4.34
C ASN A 190 14.25 4.71 5.62
N TYR A 191 13.32 5.65 5.67
CA TYR A 191 12.37 5.80 6.78
C TYR A 191 10.97 6.16 6.26
N ALA A 192 9.98 5.44 6.79
CA ALA A 192 8.57 5.74 6.60
C ALA A 192 7.96 6.24 7.92
N ALA A 193 7.43 7.45 7.92
CA ALA A 193 6.59 7.95 9.00
C ALA A 193 5.12 7.69 8.63
N VAL A 194 4.53 6.67 9.25
CA VAL A 194 3.16 6.23 8.97
C VAL A 194 2.21 6.89 9.93
N ILE A 195 1.23 7.64 9.40
CA ILE A 195 0.17 8.24 10.19
C ILE A 195 -1.07 7.35 10.10
N ILE A 196 -1.50 6.91 11.26
CA ILE A 196 -2.75 6.17 11.42
C ILE A 196 -3.87 7.20 11.59
N GLY A 197 -4.78 7.24 10.64
CA GLY A 197 -5.88 8.19 10.58
C GLY A 197 -7.14 7.68 11.27
N PRO A 198 -8.23 8.45 11.18
CA PRO A 198 -9.50 8.10 11.78
C PRO A 198 -10.21 6.90 11.16
N ASP A 199 -9.66 6.35 10.08
CA ASP A 199 -10.10 5.13 9.40
C ASP A 199 -9.69 3.84 10.12
N LEU A 200 -8.75 3.92 11.08
CA LEU A 200 -8.34 2.81 11.93
C LEU A 200 -8.69 3.14 13.38
N ILE A 201 -9.68 2.46 13.93
CA ILE A 201 -10.21 2.72 15.28
C ILE A 201 -9.99 1.48 16.13
N TYR A 202 -9.52 1.70 17.37
CA TYR A 202 -9.47 0.67 18.38
C TYR A 202 -10.78 0.63 19.16
N ASP A 203 -11.50 -0.49 19.09
CA ASP A 203 -12.67 -0.73 19.93
C ASP A 203 -12.25 -1.26 21.28
N ILE A 204 -12.41 -0.41 22.31
CA ILE A 204 -12.04 -0.75 23.70
C ILE A 204 -12.89 -1.89 24.27
N LYS A 205 -14.16 -2.02 23.84
CA LYS A 205 -15.08 -3.04 24.36
C LYS A 205 -14.72 -4.42 23.80
N ASP A 206 -14.50 -4.48 22.49
CA ASP A 206 -14.19 -5.71 21.79
C ASP A 206 -12.67 -6.00 21.78
N GLN A 207 -11.86 -5.07 22.29
CA GLN A 207 -10.38 -5.14 22.31
C GLN A 207 -9.78 -5.50 20.95
N LYS A 208 -10.25 -4.87 19.88
CA LYS A 208 -9.80 -5.11 18.50
C LYS A 208 -9.72 -3.79 17.70
N ILE A 209 -8.96 -3.84 16.63
CA ILE A 209 -8.88 -2.80 15.61
C ILE A 209 -9.93 -3.09 14.54
#